data_cd74f92b3e139f3aa94656d70c4e25d2
#
_entry.id   cd74f92b3e139f3aa94656d70c4e25d2
#
_cell.length_a   1.000
_cell.length_b   1.000
_cell.length_c   1.000
_cell.angle_alpha   90.00
_cell.angle_beta   90.00
_cell.angle_gamma   90.00
#
_symmetry.space_group_name_H-M   'P 1'
#
loop_
_entity.id
_entity.type
_entity.pdbx_description
1 polymer ?
#
loop_
_entity_poly.entity_id
_entity_poly.type
_entity_poly.pdbx_seq_one_letter_code
_entity_poly.pdbx_strand_id
1 'polypeptide(L)'
;MKVLIAVDGSSGSFAAVDQLGCVLSAERDQIALYCTPPAVQVRSASNDPELLARARTALAAAIFAEARKRLPAPLAAKCEEIEGTQDARTGIVAAADQWNADLVAVGARGLNPLKRLLLGSVSRSVVHRSTRPVWVAREAAVPAKCPLNVLLACETADLGRPTGELLNRFTWPADSKFTALSVLPSIFAGQVPDWLEQQARSPDVEAMVQAWAREHDADVAAGRDRIEKLVASLAAPLNTAHTLVVEGEPAREILNAAQKEQIHVLAVGSQHRHSMATMILGSTVEAVLNHAPCSVLIAPHRIKP
;
A
#
# COMPACT_ATOMS: atom_id res chain seq x y z
N MET A 1 -5.46 8.68 -14.11
CA MET A 1 -4.14 8.06 -13.82
C MET A 1 -3.81 7.00 -14.85
N LYS A 2 -2.52 6.75 -15.06
CA LYS A 2 -2.01 5.58 -15.78
C LYS A 2 -1.61 4.51 -14.77
N VAL A 3 -2.28 3.36 -14.78
CA VAL A 3 -2.09 2.30 -13.79
C VAL A 3 -1.59 1.03 -14.48
N LEU A 4 -0.39 0.59 -14.13
CA LEU A 4 0.15 -0.69 -14.60
C LEU A 4 -0.13 -1.77 -13.55
N ILE A 5 -0.88 -2.81 -13.94
CA ILE A 5 -1.24 -3.93 -13.08
C ILE A 5 -0.47 -5.16 -13.54
N ALA A 6 0.43 -5.66 -12.70
CA ALA A 6 1.16 -6.88 -13.00
C ALA A 6 0.30 -8.11 -12.67
N VAL A 7 0.13 -8.99 -13.65
CA VAL A 7 -0.67 -10.21 -13.56
C VAL A 7 0.18 -11.43 -13.89
N ASP A 8 0.05 -12.51 -13.11
CA ASP A 8 0.74 -13.79 -13.30
C ASP A 8 -0.22 -14.99 -13.28
N GLY A 9 -1.53 -14.72 -13.23
CA GLY A 9 -2.57 -15.72 -13.13
C GLY A 9 -2.87 -16.20 -11.71
N SER A 10 -2.16 -15.66 -10.69
CA SER A 10 -2.46 -15.97 -9.30
C SER A 10 -3.70 -15.21 -8.80
N SER A 11 -4.34 -15.75 -7.74
CA SER A 11 -5.43 -15.07 -7.04
C SER A 11 -5.04 -13.70 -6.52
N GLY A 12 -3.80 -13.54 -6.04
CA GLY A 12 -3.28 -12.25 -5.57
C GLY A 12 -3.16 -11.22 -6.69
N SER A 13 -2.70 -11.60 -7.88
CA SER A 13 -2.61 -10.70 -9.01
C SER A 13 -4.00 -10.32 -9.55
N PHE A 14 -4.93 -11.24 -9.56
CA PHE A 14 -6.32 -10.96 -9.93
C PHE A 14 -7.04 -10.09 -8.89
N ALA A 15 -6.71 -10.23 -7.59
CA ALA A 15 -7.22 -9.32 -6.57
C ALA A 15 -6.81 -7.86 -6.83
N ALA A 16 -5.61 -7.62 -7.38
CA ALA A 16 -5.21 -6.27 -7.80
C ALA A 16 -6.10 -5.72 -8.92
N VAL A 17 -6.46 -6.56 -9.88
CA VAL A 17 -7.38 -6.18 -10.98
C VAL A 17 -8.78 -5.86 -10.44
N ASP A 18 -9.32 -6.74 -9.59
CA ASP A 18 -10.66 -6.58 -9.01
C ASP A 18 -10.74 -5.29 -8.18
N GLN A 19 -9.76 -5.05 -7.29
CA GLN A 19 -9.72 -3.88 -6.40
C GLN A 19 -9.59 -2.58 -7.18
N LEU A 20 -8.66 -2.52 -8.13
CA LEU A 20 -8.47 -1.31 -8.94
C LEU A 20 -9.63 -1.08 -9.90
N GLY A 21 -10.26 -2.12 -10.41
CA GLY A 21 -11.50 -2.00 -11.18
C GLY A 21 -12.64 -1.31 -10.40
N CYS A 22 -12.65 -1.40 -9.07
CA CYS A 22 -13.64 -0.74 -8.20
C CYS A 22 -13.37 0.74 -7.96
N VAL A 23 -12.10 1.19 -8.05
CA VAL A 23 -11.68 2.53 -7.66
C VAL A 23 -11.11 3.37 -8.80
N LEU A 24 -11.09 2.84 -10.02
CA LEU A 24 -10.67 3.57 -11.22
C LEU A 24 -11.86 3.95 -12.09
N SER A 25 -11.77 5.11 -12.76
CA SER A 25 -12.78 5.61 -13.68
C SER A 25 -12.34 5.47 -15.14
N ALA A 26 -13.14 4.83 -15.97
CA ALA A 26 -12.86 4.69 -17.39
C ALA A 26 -12.79 6.02 -18.18
N GLU A 27 -13.29 7.11 -17.60
CA GLU A 27 -13.24 8.44 -18.20
C GLU A 27 -11.89 9.11 -18.00
N ARG A 28 -11.24 8.85 -16.86
CA ARG A 28 -10.02 9.55 -16.43
C ARG A 28 -8.78 8.68 -16.36
N ASP A 29 -8.97 7.36 -16.26
CA ASP A 29 -7.90 6.44 -15.95
C ASP A 29 -7.62 5.51 -17.12
N GLN A 30 -6.35 5.11 -17.27
CA GLN A 30 -5.86 4.16 -18.25
C GLN A 30 -5.22 2.98 -17.51
N ILE A 31 -5.48 1.77 -18.00
CA ILE A 31 -4.93 0.53 -17.43
C ILE A 31 -4.05 -0.15 -18.46
N ALA A 32 -2.86 -0.57 -18.04
CA ALA A 32 -2.07 -1.57 -18.75
C ALA A 32 -1.92 -2.81 -17.86
N LEU A 33 -2.26 -3.97 -18.40
CA LEU A 33 -1.95 -5.25 -17.80
C LEU A 33 -0.54 -5.67 -18.25
N TYR A 34 0.31 -5.99 -17.30
CA TYR A 34 1.67 -6.48 -17.58
C TYR A 34 1.79 -7.93 -17.14
N CYS A 35 2.28 -8.78 -18.03
CA CYS A 35 2.53 -10.18 -17.72
C CYS A 35 3.91 -10.60 -18.22
N THR A 36 4.74 -11.17 -17.34
CA THR A 36 5.87 -12.00 -17.74
C THR A 36 5.47 -13.45 -17.54
N PRO A 37 5.18 -14.18 -18.63
CA PRO A 37 4.77 -15.58 -18.52
C PRO A 37 5.84 -16.40 -17.80
N PRO A 38 5.46 -17.28 -16.86
CA PRO A 38 6.42 -18.14 -16.20
C PRO A 38 7.16 -19.02 -17.21
N ALA A 39 8.44 -19.29 -16.90
CA ALA A 39 9.22 -20.23 -17.71
C ALA A 39 8.56 -21.61 -17.64
N VAL A 40 7.98 -22.07 -18.75
CA VAL A 40 7.42 -23.41 -18.87
C VAL A 40 8.59 -24.39 -18.96
N GLN A 41 8.89 -25.09 -17.85
CA GLN A 41 9.84 -26.22 -17.85
C GLN A 41 9.07 -27.50 -18.15
N VAL A 42 9.10 -27.93 -19.39
CA VAL A 42 8.53 -29.23 -19.78
C VAL A 42 9.67 -30.26 -19.75
N ARG A 43 9.67 -31.12 -18.73
CA ARG A 43 10.72 -32.14 -18.55
C ARG A 43 10.78 -33.19 -19.67
N SER A 44 9.77 -33.30 -20.50
CA SER A 44 9.65 -34.34 -21.55
C SER A 44 9.40 -33.82 -22.95
N ALA A 45 9.17 -32.50 -23.14
CA ALA A 45 9.00 -31.94 -24.47
C ALA A 45 10.38 -31.57 -25.03
N SER A 46 10.59 -31.92 -26.29
CA SER A 46 11.69 -31.47 -27.12
C SER A 46 12.12 -30.03 -26.79
N ASN A 47 13.42 -29.77 -26.76
CA ASN A 47 14.01 -28.43 -26.66
C ASN A 47 13.67 -27.59 -27.92
N ASP A 48 12.40 -27.52 -28.31
CA ASP A 48 11.93 -26.70 -29.41
C ASP A 48 11.66 -25.27 -28.92
N PRO A 49 12.55 -24.31 -29.22
CA PRO A 49 12.42 -22.93 -28.74
C PRO A 49 11.17 -22.24 -29.28
N GLU A 50 10.71 -22.61 -30.48
CA GLU A 50 9.52 -22.01 -31.10
C GLU A 50 8.23 -22.49 -30.42
N LEU A 51 8.16 -23.78 -30.05
CA LEU A 51 7.03 -24.33 -29.30
C LEU A 51 6.95 -23.66 -27.92
N LEU A 52 8.07 -23.51 -27.24
CA LEU A 52 8.13 -22.84 -25.93
C LEU A 52 7.72 -21.36 -26.02
N ALA A 53 8.17 -20.64 -27.05
CA ALA A 53 7.78 -19.24 -27.29
C ALA A 53 6.26 -19.13 -27.52
N ARG A 54 5.71 -19.94 -28.42
CA ARG A 54 4.27 -19.97 -28.68
C ARG A 54 3.43 -20.32 -27.44
N ALA A 55 3.89 -21.28 -26.65
CA ALA A 55 3.23 -21.63 -25.39
C ALA A 55 3.24 -20.50 -24.37
N ARG A 56 4.33 -19.75 -24.26
CA ARG A 56 4.44 -18.58 -23.38
C ARG A 56 3.46 -17.47 -23.79
N THR A 57 3.45 -17.12 -25.07
CA THR A 57 2.52 -16.09 -25.58
C THR A 57 1.06 -16.52 -25.41
N ALA A 58 0.73 -17.79 -25.65
CA ALA A 58 -0.61 -18.32 -25.41
C ALA A 58 -1.02 -18.26 -23.94
N LEU A 59 -0.08 -18.54 -23.01
CA LEU A 59 -0.31 -18.42 -21.58
C LEU A 59 -0.52 -16.95 -21.17
N ALA A 60 0.30 -16.03 -21.67
CA ALA A 60 0.12 -14.59 -21.42
C ALA A 60 -1.27 -14.13 -21.90
N ALA A 61 -1.64 -14.48 -23.11
CA ALA A 61 -2.96 -14.16 -23.68
C ALA A 61 -4.11 -14.69 -22.81
N ALA A 62 -4.00 -15.91 -22.29
CA ALA A 62 -5.00 -16.48 -21.39
C ALA A 62 -5.09 -15.71 -20.06
N ILE A 63 -3.95 -15.32 -19.48
CA ILE A 63 -3.90 -14.52 -18.25
C ILE A 63 -4.50 -13.13 -18.49
N PHE A 64 -4.17 -12.46 -19.60
CA PHE A 64 -4.75 -11.17 -19.95
C PHE A 64 -6.26 -11.26 -20.17
N ALA A 65 -6.73 -12.28 -20.89
CA ALA A 65 -8.15 -12.50 -21.12
C ALA A 65 -8.93 -12.68 -19.80
N GLU A 66 -8.37 -13.44 -18.85
CA GLU A 66 -8.99 -13.63 -17.55
C GLU A 66 -8.96 -12.35 -16.69
N ALA A 67 -7.85 -11.61 -16.69
CA ALA A 67 -7.74 -10.33 -16.02
C ALA A 67 -8.71 -9.29 -16.59
N ARG A 68 -8.84 -9.22 -17.92
CA ARG A 68 -9.74 -8.30 -18.60
C ARG A 68 -11.22 -8.55 -18.25
N LYS A 69 -11.64 -9.82 -18.11
CA LYS A 69 -13.01 -10.18 -17.68
C LYS A 69 -13.39 -9.64 -16.30
N ARG A 70 -12.39 -9.41 -15.44
CA ARG A 70 -12.57 -8.91 -14.07
C ARG A 70 -12.71 -7.39 -14.00
N LEU A 71 -12.28 -6.68 -15.04
CA LEU A 71 -12.44 -5.24 -15.12
C LEU A 71 -13.87 -4.86 -15.50
N PRO A 72 -14.40 -3.74 -15.02
CA PRO A 72 -15.60 -3.12 -15.57
C PRO A 72 -15.48 -2.94 -17.08
N ALA A 73 -16.55 -3.23 -17.83
CA ALA A 73 -16.53 -3.23 -19.28
C ALA A 73 -15.93 -1.97 -19.94
N PRO A 74 -16.18 -0.73 -19.44
CA PRO A 74 -15.57 0.47 -20.00
C PRO A 74 -14.05 0.55 -19.80
N LEU A 75 -13.53 0.02 -18.68
CA LEU A 75 -12.08 -0.08 -18.42
C LEU A 75 -11.46 -1.20 -19.25
N ALA A 76 -12.12 -2.36 -19.31
CA ALA A 76 -11.70 -3.50 -20.11
C ALA A 76 -11.54 -3.17 -21.60
N ALA A 77 -12.43 -2.34 -22.16
CA ALA A 77 -12.39 -1.93 -23.56
C ALA A 77 -11.17 -1.06 -23.93
N LYS A 78 -10.59 -0.33 -22.95
CA LYS A 78 -9.45 0.57 -23.15
C LYS A 78 -8.16 0.02 -22.56
N CYS A 79 -8.19 -1.21 -22.02
CA CYS A 79 -7.06 -1.81 -21.34
C CYS A 79 -5.99 -2.24 -22.35
N GLU A 80 -4.75 -1.80 -22.13
CA GLU A 80 -3.58 -2.23 -22.89
C GLU A 80 -2.98 -3.51 -22.32
N GLU A 81 -2.28 -4.28 -23.13
CA GLU A 81 -1.58 -5.51 -22.73
C GLU A 81 -0.10 -5.40 -23.08
N ILE A 82 0.76 -5.65 -22.09
CA ILE A 82 2.21 -5.56 -22.20
C ILE A 82 2.82 -6.91 -21.82
N GLU A 83 3.29 -7.68 -22.78
CA GLU A 83 4.02 -8.92 -22.51
C GLU A 83 5.48 -8.61 -22.22
N GLY A 84 5.95 -9.04 -21.04
CA GLY A 84 7.33 -8.89 -20.60
C GLY A 84 8.22 -10.06 -21.02
N THR A 85 9.43 -9.74 -21.46
CA THR A 85 10.46 -10.73 -21.81
C THR A 85 11.52 -10.92 -20.72
N GLN A 86 11.57 -10.01 -19.75
CA GLN A 86 12.55 -9.99 -18.65
C GLN A 86 11.99 -10.71 -17.40
N ASP A 87 12.85 -10.92 -16.40
CA ASP A 87 12.40 -11.32 -15.06
C ASP A 87 11.37 -10.31 -14.51
N ALA A 88 10.27 -10.81 -13.95
CA ALA A 88 9.16 -9.98 -13.49
C ALA A 88 9.59 -8.90 -12.47
N ARG A 89 10.62 -9.17 -11.63
CA ARG A 89 11.11 -8.23 -10.61
C ARG A 89 11.69 -6.94 -11.19
N THR A 90 12.27 -7.02 -12.38
CA THR A 90 12.85 -5.88 -13.10
C THR A 90 11.94 -5.40 -14.22
N GLY A 91 11.28 -6.33 -14.92
CA GLY A 91 10.43 -6.05 -16.05
C GLY A 91 9.21 -5.21 -15.71
N ILE A 92 8.58 -5.43 -14.55
CA ILE A 92 7.44 -4.63 -14.08
C ILE A 92 7.83 -3.16 -13.91
N VAL A 93 8.97 -2.89 -13.26
CA VAL A 93 9.43 -1.52 -13.01
C VAL A 93 9.82 -0.85 -14.33
N ALA A 94 10.57 -1.56 -15.20
CA ALA A 94 10.96 -1.05 -16.50
C ALA A 94 9.73 -0.74 -17.39
N ALA A 95 8.74 -1.62 -17.43
CA ALA A 95 7.49 -1.39 -18.16
C ALA A 95 6.70 -0.20 -17.60
N ALA A 96 6.65 -0.05 -16.28
CA ALA A 96 6.02 1.10 -15.65
C ALA A 96 6.70 2.42 -16.01
N ASP A 97 8.02 2.43 -16.11
CA ASP A 97 8.77 3.60 -16.53
C ASP A 97 8.58 3.91 -18.02
N GLN A 98 8.66 2.90 -18.90
CA GLN A 98 8.45 3.05 -20.34
C GLN A 98 7.03 3.52 -20.68
N TRP A 99 6.04 2.96 -20.02
CA TRP A 99 4.62 3.32 -20.23
C TRP A 99 4.24 4.62 -19.49
N ASN A 100 5.15 5.19 -18.69
CA ASN A 100 4.92 6.35 -17.82
C ASN A 100 3.72 6.14 -16.86
N ALA A 101 3.71 5.01 -16.17
CA ALA A 101 2.68 4.71 -15.18
C ALA A 101 2.71 5.71 -14.01
N ASP A 102 1.56 6.13 -13.51
CA ASP A 102 1.41 6.91 -12.27
C ASP A 102 1.40 6.00 -11.04
N LEU A 103 0.97 4.74 -11.22
CA LEU A 103 0.81 3.73 -10.18
C LEU A 103 1.18 2.36 -10.72
N VAL A 104 1.86 1.57 -9.91
CA VAL A 104 2.11 0.14 -10.17
C VAL A 104 1.30 -0.69 -9.20
N ALA A 105 0.61 -1.72 -9.68
CA ALA A 105 -0.11 -2.65 -8.83
C ALA A 105 0.43 -4.07 -8.98
N VAL A 106 0.57 -4.74 -7.84
CA VAL A 106 1.03 -6.13 -7.75
C VAL A 106 0.19 -6.89 -6.73
N GLY A 107 0.00 -8.18 -6.92
CA GLY A 107 -0.51 -9.03 -5.86
C GLY A 107 0.52 -9.16 -4.73
N ALA A 108 0.09 -9.24 -3.49
CA ALA A 108 0.99 -9.49 -2.36
C ALA A 108 1.75 -10.81 -2.51
N ARG A 109 1.16 -11.79 -3.23
CA ARG A 109 1.71 -13.10 -3.54
C ARG A 109 1.45 -13.47 -4.99
N GLY A 110 2.31 -14.35 -5.53
CA GLY A 110 2.14 -14.99 -6.82
C GLY A 110 1.77 -16.48 -6.68
N LEU A 111 2.11 -17.27 -7.69
CA LEU A 111 1.75 -18.69 -7.83
C LEU A 111 2.30 -19.64 -6.74
N ASN A 112 3.27 -19.22 -5.91
CA ASN A 112 3.91 -20.06 -4.86
C ASN A 112 3.56 -19.57 -3.45
N PRO A 113 2.53 -20.11 -2.78
CA PRO A 113 2.04 -19.62 -1.48
C PRO A 113 2.76 -20.30 -0.31
N LEU A 114 4.07 -20.11 -0.13
CA LEU A 114 4.84 -20.82 0.91
C LEU A 114 4.65 -20.34 2.37
N LYS A 115 3.96 -19.25 2.67
CA LYS A 115 3.52 -18.86 4.04
C LYS A 115 2.45 -17.78 3.96
N ARG A 116 1.40 -17.88 4.74
CA ARG A 116 0.18 -17.02 4.66
C ARG A 116 0.37 -15.52 4.95
N LEU A 117 1.51 -15.06 5.46
CA LEU A 117 1.71 -13.67 5.91
C LEU A 117 2.85 -12.93 5.22
N LEU A 118 3.72 -13.56 4.44
CA LEU A 118 4.88 -12.89 3.87
C LEU A 118 4.64 -12.37 2.46
N LEU A 119 5.18 -11.19 2.16
CA LEU A 119 5.20 -10.58 0.84
C LEU A 119 6.02 -11.45 -0.14
N GLY A 120 5.50 -11.63 -1.35
CA GLY A 120 6.19 -12.38 -2.41
C GLY A 120 7.48 -11.69 -2.88
N SER A 121 8.41 -12.45 -3.46
CA SER A 121 9.70 -11.91 -3.91
C SER A 121 9.56 -10.86 -5.03
N VAL A 122 8.60 -11.01 -5.93
CA VAL A 122 8.31 -10.04 -7.00
C VAL A 122 7.75 -8.76 -6.40
N SER A 123 6.70 -8.86 -5.58
CA SER A 123 6.05 -7.71 -4.95
C SER A 123 7.01 -6.92 -4.08
N ARG A 124 7.84 -7.62 -3.28
CA ARG A 124 8.93 -7.00 -2.50
C ARG A 124 9.91 -6.25 -3.41
N SER A 125 10.37 -6.88 -4.50
CA SER A 125 11.30 -6.25 -5.43
C SER A 125 10.70 -5.01 -6.09
N VAL A 126 9.42 -5.06 -6.50
CA VAL A 126 8.74 -3.91 -7.10
C VAL A 126 8.63 -2.76 -6.10
N VAL A 127 8.20 -3.04 -4.86
CA VAL A 127 8.10 -2.00 -3.82
C VAL A 127 9.45 -1.33 -3.54
N HIS A 128 10.54 -2.10 -3.48
CA HIS A 128 11.88 -1.55 -3.20
C HIS A 128 12.52 -0.81 -4.39
N ARG A 129 12.08 -1.07 -5.62
CA ARG A 129 12.69 -0.51 -6.83
C ARG A 129 11.84 0.54 -7.52
N SER A 130 10.53 0.53 -7.30
CA SER A 130 9.63 1.48 -7.95
C SER A 130 9.82 2.89 -7.41
N THR A 131 10.01 3.84 -8.30
CA THR A 131 9.96 5.28 -7.98
C THR A 131 8.55 5.82 -7.94
N ARG A 132 7.57 4.96 -8.27
CA ARG A 132 6.15 5.29 -8.36
C ARG A 132 5.40 4.70 -7.18
N PRO A 133 4.23 5.22 -6.83
CA PRO A 133 3.34 4.57 -5.87
C PRO A 133 3.10 3.10 -6.23
N VAL A 134 3.03 2.24 -5.21
CA VAL A 134 2.79 0.81 -5.40
C VAL A 134 1.57 0.38 -4.59
N TRP A 135 0.60 -0.21 -5.29
CA TRP A 135 -0.53 -0.89 -4.69
C TRP A 135 -0.22 -2.38 -4.56
N VAL A 136 -0.13 -2.85 -3.33
CA VAL A 136 0.09 -4.27 -3.01
C VAL A 136 -1.26 -4.89 -2.63
N ALA A 137 -1.87 -5.60 -3.54
CA ALA A 137 -3.19 -6.19 -3.34
C ALA A 137 -3.13 -7.48 -2.54
N ARG A 138 -3.99 -7.58 -1.52
CA ARG A 138 -4.24 -8.81 -0.77
C ARG A 138 -5.62 -9.36 -1.11
N GLU A 139 -5.74 -10.68 -1.07
CA GLU A 139 -6.97 -11.42 -1.39
C GLU A 139 -8.11 -11.21 -0.39
N ALA A 140 -7.86 -10.54 0.72
CA ALA A 140 -8.91 -10.20 1.67
C ALA A 140 -10.01 -9.44 0.90
N ALA A 141 -11.19 -10.03 0.90
CA ALA A 141 -12.33 -9.66 0.08
C ALA A 141 -12.58 -8.14 0.12
N VAL A 142 -12.15 -7.45 -0.91
CA VAL A 142 -12.76 -6.18 -1.28
C VAL A 142 -13.98 -6.58 -2.10
N PRO A 143 -15.19 -6.48 -1.55
CA PRO A 143 -16.39 -6.81 -2.31
C PRO A 143 -16.50 -5.88 -3.51
N ALA A 144 -16.79 -6.41 -4.68
CA ALA A 144 -16.76 -5.69 -5.96
C ALA A 144 -17.68 -4.46 -6.06
N LYS A 145 -18.46 -4.12 -5.04
CA LYS A 145 -19.41 -2.97 -5.01
C LYS A 145 -19.73 -2.48 -3.60
N CYS A 146 -18.96 -2.77 -2.59
CA CYS A 146 -19.22 -2.29 -1.22
C CYS A 146 -18.43 -1.03 -0.90
N PRO A 147 -18.91 -0.21 0.04
CA PRO A 147 -18.12 0.89 0.58
C PRO A 147 -16.81 0.35 1.15
N LEU A 148 -15.72 1.08 0.95
CA LEU A 148 -14.41 0.69 1.40
C LEU A 148 -14.03 1.48 2.65
N ASN A 149 -13.39 0.80 3.60
CA ASN A 149 -12.73 1.45 4.72
C ASN A 149 -11.27 1.70 4.34
N VAL A 150 -10.86 2.96 4.34
CA VAL A 150 -9.53 3.40 3.92
C VAL A 150 -8.83 4.07 5.09
N LEU A 151 -7.63 3.62 5.41
CA LEU A 151 -6.78 4.19 6.46
C LEU A 151 -5.59 4.91 5.82
N LEU A 152 -5.44 6.20 6.12
CA LEU A 152 -4.26 6.99 5.82
C LEU A 152 -3.39 7.06 7.09
N ALA A 153 -2.26 6.36 7.11
CA ALA A 153 -1.31 6.45 8.22
C ALA A 153 -0.29 7.56 7.95
N CYS A 154 -0.22 8.52 8.86
CA CYS A 154 0.62 9.71 8.75
C CYS A 154 1.55 9.83 9.96
N GLU A 155 2.85 9.87 9.71
CA GLU A 155 3.85 10.23 10.72
C GLU A 155 3.97 11.76 10.83
N THR A 156 4.02 12.43 9.68
CA THR A 156 4.10 13.88 9.56
C THR A 156 3.15 14.39 8.46
N ALA A 157 2.81 15.68 8.50
CA ALA A 157 1.99 16.32 7.46
C ALA A 157 2.68 16.24 6.08
N ASP A 158 4.01 16.32 6.03
CA ASP A 158 4.79 16.28 4.79
C ASP A 158 4.70 14.91 4.09
N LEU A 159 4.56 13.83 4.85
CA LEU A 159 4.36 12.48 4.31
C LEU A 159 2.88 12.17 4.06
N GLY A 160 2.01 12.67 4.93
CA GLY A 160 0.57 12.45 4.84
C GLY A 160 -0.08 13.14 3.66
N ARG A 161 0.31 14.38 3.34
CA ARG A 161 -0.30 15.17 2.27
C ARG A 161 -0.18 14.51 0.88
N PRO A 162 1.01 14.13 0.38
CA PRO A 162 1.13 13.50 -0.93
C PRO A 162 0.41 12.15 -1.02
N THR A 163 0.40 11.40 0.10
CA THR A 163 -0.34 10.13 0.18
C THR A 163 -1.85 10.37 0.13
N GLY A 164 -2.35 11.39 0.84
CA GLY A 164 -3.75 11.81 0.79
C GLY A 164 -4.16 12.35 -0.58
N GLU A 165 -3.32 13.16 -1.21
CA GLU A 165 -3.55 13.64 -2.58
C GLU A 165 -3.60 12.50 -3.59
N LEU A 166 -2.76 11.47 -3.42
CA LEU A 166 -2.83 10.25 -4.23
C LEU A 166 -4.16 9.52 -4.01
N LEU A 167 -4.61 9.34 -2.76
CA LEU A 167 -5.90 8.74 -2.46
C LEU A 167 -7.07 9.50 -3.08
N ASN A 168 -7.01 10.83 -3.17
CA ASN A 168 -8.03 11.66 -3.82
C ASN A 168 -8.07 11.49 -5.35
N ARG A 169 -7.08 10.88 -5.96
CA ARG A 169 -7.10 10.57 -7.40
C ARG A 169 -7.99 9.38 -7.74
N PHE A 170 -8.32 8.52 -6.79
CA PHE A 170 -9.21 7.37 -6.98
C PHE A 170 -10.68 7.79 -6.95
N THR A 171 -11.52 6.98 -7.58
CA THR A 171 -12.98 7.09 -7.53
C THR A 171 -13.50 6.07 -6.52
N TRP A 172 -13.65 6.49 -5.28
CA TRP A 172 -14.11 5.60 -4.23
C TRP A 172 -15.61 5.29 -4.37
N PRO A 173 -16.04 4.03 -4.08
CA PRO A 173 -17.46 3.70 -4.00
C PRO A 173 -18.19 4.61 -3.00
N ALA A 174 -19.48 4.84 -3.25
CA ALA A 174 -20.32 5.60 -2.32
C ALA A 174 -20.27 4.99 -0.93
N ASP A 175 -20.41 5.85 0.10
CA ASP A 175 -20.38 5.47 1.52
C ASP A 175 -19.04 4.88 2.01
N SER A 176 -17.96 4.96 1.22
CA SER A 176 -16.62 4.62 1.68
C SER A 176 -16.20 5.51 2.85
N LYS A 177 -15.55 4.91 3.86
CA LYS A 177 -15.12 5.59 5.09
C LYS A 177 -13.61 5.82 5.06
N PHE A 178 -13.22 6.99 5.52
CA PHE A 178 -11.82 7.40 5.57
C PHE A 178 -11.42 7.67 7.02
N THR A 179 -10.29 7.11 7.42
CA THR A 179 -9.65 7.37 8.72
C THR A 179 -8.24 7.85 8.47
N ALA A 180 -7.86 8.95 9.09
CA ALA A 180 -6.49 9.43 9.14
C ALA A 180 -5.91 9.15 10.53
N LEU A 181 -4.82 8.38 10.58
CA LEU A 181 -4.17 7.93 11.79
C LEU A 181 -2.82 8.58 11.96
N SER A 182 -2.58 9.18 13.12
CA SER A 182 -1.24 9.58 13.58
C SER A 182 -0.86 8.75 14.79
N VAL A 183 0.34 8.19 14.77
CA VAL A 183 0.89 7.46 15.92
C VAL A 183 1.97 8.30 16.55
N LEU A 184 1.80 8.61 17.83
CA LEU A 184 2.80 9.32 18.63
C LEU A 184 3.71 8.28 19.28
N PRO A 185 5.02 8.31 19.04
CA PRO A 185 5.95 7.49 19.77
C PRO A 185 5.89 7.84 21.25
N SER A 186 5.56 6.88 22.08
CA SER A 186 5.55 7.06 23.53
C SER A 186 6.43 6.00 24.18
N ILE A 187 7.29 6.44 25.09
CA ILE A 187 8.14 5.54 25.87
C ILE A 187 7.28 4.71 26.85
N PHE A 188 6.18 5.29 27.33
CA PHE A 188 5.31 4.67 28.32
C PHE A 188 3.88 4.43 27.83
N ALA A 189 3.61 4.57 26.52
CA ALA A 189 2.26 4.38 25.94
C ALA A 189 1.16 5.12 26.73
N GLY A 190 1.43 6.36 27.14
CA GLY A 190 0.45 7.22 27.84
C GLY A 190 0.22 6.93 29.33
N GLN A 191 0.84 5.89 29.87
CA GLN A 191 0.71 5.55 31.29
C GLN A 191 2.08 5.61 31.97
N VAL A 192 2.15 6.38 33.04
CA VAL A 192 3.31 6.32 33.97
C VAL A 192 3.32 4.91 34.57
N PRO A 193 4.44 4.19 34.54
CA PRO A 193 4.52 2.87 35.14
C PRO A 193 4.18 2.91 36.64
N ASP A 194 3.39 1.96 37.13
CA ASP A 194 2.97 1.87 38.54
C ASP A 194 4.15 1.97 39.53
N TRP A 195 5.31 1.42 39.17
CA TRP A 195 6.51 1.49 40.00
C TRP A 195 7.04 2.92 40.14
N LEU A 196 6.85 3.76 39.10
CA LEU A 196 7.26 5.16 39.13
C LEU A 196 6.25 6.01 39.92
N GLU A 197 4.96 5.72 39.79
CA GLU A 197 3.92 6.33 40.63
C GLU A 197 4.11 6.00 42.12
N GLN A 198 4.50 4.74 42.42
CA GLN A 198 4.79 4.35 43.80
C GLN A 198 6.04 5.02 44.35
N GLN A 199 6.99 5.41 43.52
CA GLN A 199 8.19 6.17 43.88
C GLN A 199 7.97 7.71 43.95
N ALA A 200 6.81 8.19 43.49
CA ALA A 200 6.44 9.61 43.49
C ALA A 200 6.19 10.19 44.92
N ARG A 201 6.76 9.56 45.95
CA ARG A 201 6.67 10.02 47.34
C ARG A 201 7.66 11.16 47.66
N SER A 202 8.62 11.44 46.77
CA SER A 202 9.47 12.60 46.89
C SER A 202 8.93 13.78 46.09
N PRO A 203 8.96 15.01 46.60
CA PRO A 203 8.47 16.18 45.86
C PRO A 203 9.11 16.37 44.50
N ASP A 204 10.37 15.98 44.32
CA ASP A 204 11.09 16.09 43.06
C ASP A 204 10.58 15.11 42.00
N VAL A 205 10.27 13.86 42.39
CA VAL A 205 9.71 12.84 41.50
C VAL A 205 8.27 13.20 41.12
N GLU A 206 7.47 13.71 42.07
CA GLU A 206 6.11 14.18 41.78
C GLU A 206 6.12 15.36 40.79
N ALA A 207 7.02 16.34 40.99
CA ALA A 207 7.16 17.46 40.06
C ALA A 207 7.58 16.99 38.64
N MET A 208 8.47 16.02 38.54
CA MET A 208 8.89 15.42 37.27
C MET A 208 7.73 14.70 36.58
N VAL A 209 6.95 13.90 37.30
CA VAL A 209 5.79 13.20 36.75
C VAL A 209 4.72 14.20 36.25
N GLN A 210 4.47 15.28 37.01
CA GLN A 210 3.55 16.33 36.60
C GLN A 210 4.04 17.14 35.40
N ALA A 211 5.34 17.39 35.29
CA ALA A 211 5.95 18.04 34.13
C ALA A 211 5.83 17.16 32.89
N TRP A 212 6.16 15.88 33.02
CA TRP A 212 6.02 14.91 31.96
C TRP A 212 4.57 14.76 31.48
N ALA A 213 3.59 14.66 32.39
CA ALA A 213 2.17 14.58 32.03
C ALA A 213 1.71 15.79 31.23
N ARG A 214 2.16 17.01 31.60
CA ARG A 214 1.83 18.24 30.86
C ARG A 214 2.46 18.29 29.47
N GLU A 215 3.73 17.86 29.34
CA GLU A 215 4.40 17.77 28.04
C GLU A 215 3.69 16.73 27.16
N HIS A 216 3.35 15.59 27.73
CA HIS A 216 2.62 14.52 27.04
C HIS A 216 1.25 14.99 26.52
N ASP A 217 0.43 15.64 27.37
CA ASP A 217 -0.88 16.18 26.94
C ASP A 217 -0.71 17.23 25.82
N ALA A 218 0.34 18.03 25.89
CA ALA A 218 0.67 19.00 24.84
C ALA A 218 1.06 18.32 23.52
N ASP A 219 1.83 17.23 23.56
CA ASP A 219 2.22 16.46 22.39
C ASP A 219 1.03 15.77 21.74
N VAL A 220 0.13 15.20 22.53
CA VAL A 220 -1.12 14.61 22.04
C VAL A 220 -2.01 15.66 21.38
N ALA A 221 -2.17 16.83 22.03
CA ALA A 221 -2.95 17.93 21.47
C ALA A 221 -2.34 18.45 20.16
N ALA A 222 -1.01 18.61 20.10
CA ALA A 222 -0.29 19.02 18.91
C ALA A 222 -0.38 17.95 17.78
N GLY A 223 -0.35 16.67 18.13
CA GLY A 223 -0.56 15.56 17.20
C GLY A 223 -1.95 15.62 16.57
N ARG A 224 -2.97 15.87 17.37
CA ARG A 224 -4.36 16.01 16.92
C ARG A 224 -4.52 17.22 15.99
N ASP A 225 -4.02 18.39 16.40
CA ASP A 225 -4.08 19.60 15.57
C ASP A 225 -3.38 19.40 14.22
N ARG A 226 -2.24 18.73 14.20
CA ARG A 226 -1.51 18.43 12.95
C ARG A 226 -2.32 17.54 12.00
N ILE A 227 -2.93 16.46 12.49
CA ILE A 227 -3.69 15.54 11.62
C ILE A 227 -5.01 16.17 11.15
N GLU A 228 -5.69 16.94 12.00
CA GLU A 228 -6.89 17.68 11.63
C GLU A 228 -6.60 18.74 10.56
N LYS A 229 -5.52 19.49 10.69
CA LYS A 229 -5.06 20.44 9.66
C LYS A 229 -4.69 19.75 8.36
N LEU A 230 -4.04 18.59 8.42
CA LEU A 230 -3.75 17.79 7.25
C LEU A 230 -5.05 17.39 6.54
N VAL A 231 -5.98 16.76 7.26
CA VAL A 231 -7.27 16.31 6.71
C VAL A 231 -8.04 17.49 6.10
N ALA A 232 -8.17 18.61 6.81
CA ALA A 232 -8.84 19.80 6.32
C ALA A 232 -8.19 20.39 5.04
N SER A 233 -6.91 20.13 4.83
CA SER A 233 -6.19 20.60 3.64
C SER A 233 -6.34 19.73 2.41
N LEU A 234 -6.90 18.51 2.57
CA LEU A 234 -7.14 17.58 1.47
C LEU A 234 -8.45 17.90 0.76
N ALA A 235 -8.59 17.43 -0.48
CA ALA A 235 -9.88 17.51 -1.19
C ALA A 235 -10.85 16.42 -0.70
N ALA A 236 -12.14 16.58 -1.04
CA ALA A 236 -13.11 15.52 -0.83
C ALA A 236 -12.74 14.24 -1.62
N PRO A 237 -12.99 13.05 -1.07
CA PRO A 237 -13.70 12.78 0.18
C PRO A 237 -12.81 12.76 1.45
N LEU A 238 -11.49 12.87 1.32
CA LEU A 238 -10.57 12.74 2.46
C LEU A 238 -10.64 13.90 3.46
N ASN A 239 -11.11 15.06 3.06
CA ASN A 239 -11.29 16.21 3.97
C ASN A 239 -12.35 15.95 5.07
N THR A 240 -13.11 14.88 4.98
CA THR A 240 -14.07 14.42 5.98
C THR A 240 -13.61 13.17 6.74
N ALA A 241 -12.35 12.79 6.58
CA ALA A 241 -11.80 11.61 7.24
C ALA A 241 -11.87 11.75 8.77
N HIS A 242 -12.26 10.66 9.43
CA HIS A 242 -12.15 10.56 10.88
C HIS A 242 -10.69 10.62 11.30
N THR A 243 -10.35 11.48 12.25
CA THR A 243 -8.97 11.61 12.75
C THR A 243 -8.79 10.77 14.00
N LEU A 244 -7.73 9.98 14.03
CA LEU A 244 -7.35 9.13 15.14
C LEU A 244 -5.90 9.41 15.54
N VAL A 245 -5.67 9.71 16.81
CA VAL A 245 -4.33 9.84 17.38
C VAL A 245 -4.18 8.74 18.42
N VAL A 246 -3.17 7.92 18.27
CA VAL A 246 -2.84 6.83 19.19
C VAL A 246 -1.38 6.90 19.57
N GLU A 247 -1.03 6.31 20.70
CA GLU A 247 0.32 6.25 21.19
C GLU A 247 0.86 4.83 21.14
N GLY A 248 2.14 4.70 20.86
CA GLY A 248 2.78 3.42 20.86
C GLY A 248 3.84 3.24 19.77
N GLU A 249 4.11 1.99 19.46
CA GLU A 249 5.01 1.62 18.37
C GLU A 249 4.25 1.76 17.03
N PRO A 250 4.75 2.59 16.07
CA PRO A 250 3.99 2.96 14.88
C PRO A 250 3.45 1.78 14.06
N ALA A 251 4.30 0.78 13.77
CA ALA A 251 3.86 -0.35 12.96
C ALA A 251 2.76 -1.15 13.66
N ARG A 252 2.90 -1.38 14.96
CA ARG A 252 1.95 -2.13 15.77
C ARG A 252 0.60 -1.42 15.83
N GLU A 253 0.60 -0.12 16.10
CA GLU A 253 -0.65 0.62 16.25
C GLU A 253 -1.37 0.83 14.91
N ILE A 254 -0.62 1.00 13.79
CA ILE A 254 -1.21 1.00 12.45
C ILE A 254 -1.89 -0.33 12.13
N LEU A 255 -1.24 -1.46 12.44
CA LEU A 255 -1.79 -2.79 12.20
C LEU A 255 -3.00 -3.08 13.09
N ASN A 256 -2.96 -2.67 14.36
CA ASN A 256 -4.08 -2.77 15.30
C ASN A 256 -5.29 -1.97 14.79
N ALA A 257 -5.08 -0.72 14.36
CA ALA A 257 -6.13 0.12 13.79
C ALA A 257 -6.70 -0.51 12.50
N ALA A 258 -5.82 -1.03 11.62
CA ALA A 258 -6.27 -1.69 10.39
C ALA A 258 -7.17 -2.90 10.66
N GLN A 259 -6.88 -3.66 11.70
CA GLN A 259 -7.69 -4.81 12.09
C GLN A 259 -9.00 -4.38 12.77
N LYS A 260 -8.92 -3.46 13.74
CA LYS A 260 -10.07 -2.99 14.54
C LYS A 260 -11.11 -2.30 13.67
N GLU A 261 -10.67 -1.42 12.76
CA GLU A 261 -11.54 -0.65 11.87
C GLU A 261 -11.88 -1.41 10.56
N GLN A 262 -11.51 -2.69 10.47
CA GLN A 262 -11.77 -3.54 9.30
C GLN A 262 -11.35 -2.85 7.99
N ILE A 263 -10.14 -2.35 7.95
CA ILE A 263 -9.60 -1.59 6.83
C ILE A 263 -9.42 -2.50 5.60
N HIS A 264 -9.85 -2.00 4.44
CA HIS A 264 -9.68 -2.66 3.14
C HIS A 264 -8.41 -2.16 2.43
N VAL A 265 -8.09 -0.87 2.57
CA VAL A 265 -6.93 -0.22 1.97
C VAL A 265 -6.20 0.61 3.02
N LEU A 266 -4.95 0.28 3.27
CA LEU A 266 -4.04 1.01 4.15
C LEU A 266 -3.03 1.77 3.30
N ALA A 267 -3.05 3.09 3.38
CA ALA A 267 -2.11 3.96 2.67
C ALA A 267 -1.04 4.48 3.63
N VAL A 268 0.21 4.33 3.23
CA VAL A 268 1.38 4.79 3.98
C VAL A 268 2.33 5.57 3.09
N GLY A 269 2.85 6.67 3.58
CA GLY A 269 3.97 7.40 2.97
C GLY A 269 5.29 6.70 3.26
N SER A 270 6.19 6.65 2.29
CA SER A 270 7.54 6.12 2.46
C SER A 270 8.58 7.17 2.14
N GLN A 271 9.47 7.45 3.09
CA GLN A 271 10.63 8.32 2.85
C GLN A 271 11.70 7.55 2.07
N HIS A 272 11.97 7.99 0.85
CA HIS A 272 13.09 7.46 0.09
C HIS A 272 14.38 8.19 0.48
N ARG A 273 15.21 7.55 1.27
CA ARG A 273 16.61 7.97 1.44
C ARG A 273 17.40 7.41 0.26
N HIS A 274 17.88 8.28 -0.61
CA HIS A 274 18.72 7.89 -1.72
C HIS A 274 20.05 7.31 -1.24
N SER A 275 20.20 6.01 -1.35
CA SER A 275 21.48 5.34 -1.49
C SER A 275 21.51 4.67 -2.86
N MET A 276 22.57 4.83 -3.58
CA MET A 276 22.75 4.71 -5.05
C MET A 276 22.19 3.49 -5.80
N ALA A 277 21.48 2.54 -5.22
CA ALA A 277 20.93 1.37 -5.92
C ALA A 277 19.70 0.70 -5.32
N THR A 278 19.34 0.95 -4.06
CA THR A 278 18.21 0.30 -3.40
C THR A 278 17.46 1.28 -2.50
N MET A 279 16.14 1.32 -2.65
CA MET A 279 15.26 2.08 -1.77
C MET A 279 15.23 1.41 -0.39
N ILE A 280 15.63 2.11 0.64
CA ILE A 280 15.46 1.65 2.02
C ILE A 280 14.06 2.09 2.46
N LEU A 281 13.14 1.14 2.56
CA LEU A 281 11.86 1.36 3.21
C LEU A 281 12.09 1.47 4.72
N GLY A 282 11.39 2.39 5.38
CA GLY A 282 11.44 2.48 6.84
C GLY A 282 10.90 1.21 7.51
N SER A 283 11.35 0.93 8.73
CA SER A 283 10.94 -0.26 9.50
C SER A 283 9.42 -0.38 9.66
N THR A 284 8.72 0.74 9.83
CA THR A 284 7.25 0.79 9.91
C THR A 284 6.61 0.31 8.61
N VAL A 285 7.06 0.80 7.45
CA VAL A 285 6.51 0.40 6.14
C VAL A 285 6.79 -1.07 5.85
N GLU A 286 7.98 -1.56 6.18
CA GLU A 286 8.34 -2.99 6.05
C GLU A 286 7.44 -3.87 6.93
N ALA A 287 7.20 -3.49 8.18
CA ALA A 287 6.35 -4.24 9.08
C ALA A 287 4.89 -4.24 8.59
N VAL A 288 4.38 -3.08 8.15
CA VAL A 288 3.03 -2.96 7.56
C VAL A 288 2.90 -3.83 6.32
N LEU A 289 3.87 -3.77 5.40
CA LEU A 289 3.87 -4.61 4.19
C LEU A 289 3.83 -6.11 4.48
N ASN A 290 4.53 -6.54 5.52
CA ASN A 290 4.58 -7.96 5.85
C ASN A 290 3.33 -8.43 6.61
N HIS A 291 2.72 -7.59 7.43
CA HIS A 291 1.72 -8.01 8.42
C HIS A 291 0.32 -7.41 8.22
N ALA A 292 0.14 -6.41 7.34
CA ALA A 292 -1.19 -5.82 7.14
C ALA A 292 -2.24 -6.89 6.76
N PRO A 293 -3.42 -6.86 7.37
CA PRO A 293 -4.52 -7.76 7.03
C PRO A 293 -5.21 -7.39 5.71
N CYS A 294 -4.93 -6.21 5.17
CA CYS A 294 -5.57 -5.58 4.03
C CYS A 294 -4.56 -5.19 2.94
N SER A 295 -5.04 -4.67 1.82
CA SER A 295 -4.19 -4.13 0.76
C SER A 295 -3.45 -2.89 1.21
N VAL A 296 -2.22 -2.69 0.70
CA VAL A 296 -1.35 -1.59 1.11
C VAL A 296 -0.99 -0.73 -0.10
N LEU A 297 -1.27 0.57 0.00
CA LEU A 297 -0.80 1.59 -0.94
C LEU A 297 0.41 2.29 -0.34
N ILE A 298 1.55 2.20 -1.02
CA ILE A 298 2.78 2.88 -0.62
C ILE A 298 2.99 4.06 -1.55
N ALA A 299 3.03 5.26 -0.98
CA ALA A 299 3.35 6.49 -1.69
C ALA A 299 4.81 6.88 -1.44
N PRO A 300 5.69 6.76 -2.45
CA PRO A 300 7.07 7.17 -2.30
C PRO A 300 7.17 8.68 -2.16
N HIS A 301 7.89 9.14 -1.15
CA HIS A 301 8.16 10.55 -0.94
C HIS A 301 9.60 10.86 -1.34
N ARG A 302 9.80 11.71 -2.34
CA ARG A 302 11.13 12.21 -2.67
C ARG A 302 11.47 13.34 -1.70
N ILE A 303 12.40 13.13 -0.80
CA ILE A 303 13.04 14.25 -0.11
C ILE A 303 13.82 14.99 -1.20
N LYS A 304 13.39 16.22 -1.54
CA LYS A 304 14.24 17.09 -2.35
C LYS A 304 15.54 17.30 -1.57
N PRO A 305 16.71 17.15 -2.21
CA PRO A 305 18.00 17.39 -1.57
C PRO A 305 18.13 18.83 -1.09
#